data_541badb2c653ab4a05311fd72b90bc77
#
_entry.id   541badb2c653ab4a05311fd72b90bc77
#
_cell.length_a   1.000
_cell.length_b   1.000
_cell.length_c   1.000
_cell.angle_alpha   90.00
_cell.angle_beta   90.00
_cell.angle_gamma   90.00
#
_symmetry.space_group_name_H-M   'P 1'
#
loop_
_entity.id
_entity.type
_entity.pdbx_description
1 polymer ?
#
loop_
_entity_poly.entity_id
_entity_poly.type
_entity_poly.pdbx_seq_one_letter_code
_entity_poly.pdbx_strand_id
1 'polypeptide(L)'
;MDVSSDTREISVGGNDNIVKIYDISNLESPILKFTLKHQAAVKAIAYCPWMPSLLVTGAGSKDRKIRFWHTKTGTLIDSIETEGQITSLIWSKSCKQLVASFGFSTPDVHDNDKSVLLQVYSYPDKRTVTRIIASTSMRALSSSISSNYDTIVLAISDQSVRLYNIWKASHNFSCGSFEGGIFGSNIIDLDEGIHDSFEVIR
;
A
#
# COMPACT_ATOMS: atom_id res chain seq x y z
N MET A 1 -2.65 -7.88 -9.29
CA MET A 1 -2.68 -9.34 -9.10
C MET A 1 -1.72 -9.70 -7.99
N ASP A 2 -2.10 -10.62 -7.11
CA ASP A 2 -1.24 -11.12 -6.03
C ASP A 2 -1.61 -12.56 -5.66
N VAL A 3 -0.68 -13.29 -5.04
CA VAL A 3 -0.83 -14.69 -4.64
C VAL A 3 -0.77 -14.81 -3.13
N SER A 4 -1.62 -15.64 -2.55
CA SER A 4 -1.64 -15.89 -1.10
C SER A 4 -0.32 -16.50 -0.60
N SER A 5 0.03 -16.23 0.65
CA SER A 5 1.30 -16.72 1.24
C SER A 5 1.41 -18.24 1.30
N ASP A 6 0.27 -18.96 1.27
CA ASP A 6 0.22 -20.42 1.18
C ASP A 6 0.15 -20.96 -0.27
N THR A 7 0.26 -20.06 -1.26
CA THR A 7 0.25 -20.35 -2.70
C THR A 7 -0.99 -21.09 -3.23
N ARG A 8 -2.10 -21.05 -2.49
CA ARG A 8 -3.35 -21.73 -2.87
C ARG A 8 -4.36 -20.85 -3.57
N GLU A 9 -4.22 -19.53 -3.42
CA GLU A 9 -5.14 -18.55 -3.99
C GLU A 9 -4.41 -17.49 -4.79
N ILE A 10 -5.03 -17.04 -5.87
CA ILE A 10 -4.62 -15.87 -6.64
C ILE A 10 -5.77 -14.89 -6.72
N SER A 11 -5.49 -13.61 -6.50
CA SER A 11 -6.45 -12.53 -6.65
C SER A 11 -6.09 -11.62 -7.81
N VAL A 12 -7.07 -11.33 -8.66
CA VAL A 12 -6.93 -10.52 -9.87
C VAL A 12 -7.96 -9.39 -9.83
N GLY A 13 -7.51 -8.15 -9.90
CA GLY A 13 -8.36 -6.95 -10.03
C GLY A 13 -8.27 -6.36 -11.42
N GLY A 14 -9.34 -5.75 -11.85
CA GLY A 14 -9.48 -5.19 -13.18
C GLY A 14 -10.18 -3.84 -13.24
N ASN A 15 -10.36 -3.34 -14.46
CA ASN A 15 -11.10 -2.12 -14.74
C ASN A 15 -12.63 -2.29 -14.69
N ASP A 16 -13.09 -3.53 -14.54
CA ASP A 16 -14.50 -3.90 -14.34
C ASP A 16 -14.98 -3.66 -12.89
N ASN A 17 -14.14 -3.03 -12.05
CA ASN A 17 -14.42 -2.74 -10.64
C ASN A 17 -14.55 -4.02 -9.79
N ILE A 18 -13.97 -5.12 -10.23
CA ILE A 18 -14.11 -6.42 -9.59
C ILE A 18 -12.74 -6.99 -9.24
N VAL A 19 -12.65 -7.64 -8.08
CA VAL A 19 -11.56 -8.55 -7.74
C VAL A 19 -12.12 -9.97 -7.77
N LYS A 20 -11.46 -10.84 -8.52
CA LYS A 20 -11.75 -12.28 -8.57
C LYS A 20 -10.69 -13.03 -7.80
N ILE A 21 -11.13 -13.95 -6.93
CA ILE A 21 -10.28 -14.85 -6.17
C ILE A 21 -10.44 -16.25 -6.77
N TYR A 22 -9.33 -16.82 -7.18
CA TYR A 22 -9.29 -18.19 -7.70
C TYR A 22 -8.52 -19.10 -6.75
N ASP A 23 -9.00 -20.32 -6.60
CA ASP A 23 -8.25 -21.44 -6.06
C ASP A 23 -7.32 -21.96 -7.14
N ILE A 24 -6.04 -21.98 -6.86
CA ILE A 24 -4.98 -22.45 -7.74
C ILE A 24 -4.24 -23.68 -7.18
N SER A 25 -4.86 -24.40 -6.25
CA SER A 25 -4.31 -25.66 -5.74
C SER A 25 -4.08 -26.68 -6.87
N ASN A 26 -4.88 -26.59 -7.94
CA ASN A 26 -4.61 -27.23 -9.21
C ASN A 26 -4.43 -26.17 -10.29
N LEU A 27 -3.18 -25.96 -10.73
CA LEU A 27 -2.82 -24.94 -11.73
C LEU A 27 -3.40 -25.23 -13.12
N GLU A 28 -3.69 -26.50 -13.46
CA GLU A 28 -4.28 -26.85 -14.75
C GLU A 28 -5.77 -26.49 -14.83
N SER A 29 -6.43 -26.36 -13.67
CA SER A 29 -7.86 -26.06 -13.60
C SER A 29 -8.16 -25.11 -12.42
N PRO A 30 -7.84 -23.80 -12.54
CA PRO A 30 -8.15 -22.81 -11.51
C PRO A 30 -9.66 -22.65 -11.32
N ILE A 31 -10.12 -22.61 -10.08
CA ILE A 31 -11.55 -22.50 -9.74
C ILE A 31 -11.84 -21.11 -9.20
N LEU A 32 -12.79 -20.40 -9.78
CA LEU A 32 -13.28 -19.13 -9.26
C LEU A 32 -14.01 -19.35 -7.92
N LYS A 33 -13.48 -18.80 -6.84
CA LYS A 33 -14.06 -18.87 -5.49
C LYS A 33 -15.01 -17.73 -5.21
N PHE A 34 -14.53 -16.49 -5.41
CA PHE A 34 -15.27 -15.30 -5.04
C PHE A 34 -15.08 -14.17 -6.04
N THR A 35 -16.09 -13.30 -6.08
CA THR A 35 -16.10 -12.06 -6.84
C THR A 35 -16.41 -10.91 -5.89
N LEU A 36 -15.44 -10.02 -5.67
CA LEU A 36 -15.51 -8.90 -4.73
C LEU A 36 -15.74 -7.60 -5.50
N LYS A 37 -16.78 -6.86 -5.14
CA LYS A 37 -17.18 -5.65 -5.86
C LYS A 37 -16.60 -4.38 -5.24
N HIS A 38 -16.15 -3.48 -6.10
CA HIS A 38 -15.69 -2.12 -5.79
C HIS A 38 -16.51 -1.09 -6.58
N GLN A 39 -16.34 0.21 -6.24
CA GLN A 39 -17.01 1.31 -6.96
C GLN A 39 -16.13 1.94 -8.04
N ALA A 40 -14.88 1.50 -8.16
CA ALA A 40 -13.93 1.91 -9.17
C ALA A 40 -12.96 0.78 -9.51
N ALA A 41 -12.22 0.93 -10.60
CA ALA A 41 -11.17 0.01 -11.01
C ALA A 41 -10.20 -0.31 -9.87
N VAL A 42 -9.88 -1.60 -9.70
CA VAL A 42 -9.00 -2.07 -8.63
C VAL A 42 -7.59 -2.18 -9.17
N LYS A 43 -6.70 -1.35 -8.63
CA LYS A 43 -5.29 -1.31 -9.02
C LYS A 43 -4.37 -1.99 -8.01
N ALA A 44 -4.71 -1.89 -6.72
CA ALA A 44 -3.88 -2.38 -5.63
C ALA A 44 -4.50 -3.61 -4.96
N ILE A 45 -3.74 -4.67 -4.84
CA ILE A 45 -4.11 -5.93 -4.21
C ILE A 45 -2.91 -6.45 -3.46
N ALA A 46 -3.10 -6.89 -2.21
CA ALA A 46 -2.04 -7.51 -1.42
C ALA A 46 -2.58 -8.52 -0.42
N TYR A 47 -2.08 -9.76 -0.48
CA TYR A 47 -2.30 -10.74 0.58
C TYR A 47 -1.46 -10.44 1.80
N CYS A 48 -2.02 -10.67 2.97
CA CYS A 48 -1.29 -10.53 4.23
C CYS A 48 -0.25 -11.66 4.37
N PRO A 49 1.05 -11.36 4.58
CA PRO A 49 2.09 -12.37 4.62
C PRO A 49 2.00 -13.31 5.83
N TRP A 50 1.40 -12.87 6.94
CA TRP A 50 1.26 -13.67 8.17
C TRP A 50 -0.17 -14.20 8.39
N MET A 51 -1.11 -13.89 7.51
CA MET A 51 -2.51 -14.35 7.57
C MET A 51 -3.01 -14.67 6.16
N PRO A 52 -2.84 -15.91 5.68
CA PRO A 52 -3.15 -16.30 4.29
C PRO A 52 -4.60 -16.02 3.86
N SER A 53 -5.54 -16.03 4.82
CA SER A 53 -6.95 -15.75 4.57
C SER A 53 -7.32 -14.26 4.57
N LEU A 54 -6.36 -13.35 4.73
CA LEU A 54 -6.58 -11.91 4.70
C LEU A 54 -6.06 -11.31 3.41
N LEU A 55 -6.97 -10.73 2.65
CA LEU A 55 -6.69 -9.98 1.43
C LEU A 55 -7.02 -8.50 1.65
N VAL A 56 -6.17 -7.61 1.17
CA VAL A 56 -6.46 -6.19 1.12
C VAL A 56 -6.50 -5.71 -0.34
N THR A 57 -7.45 -4.85 -0.64
CA THR A 57 -7.67 -4.31 -1.98
C THR A 57 -7.87 -2.81 -1.93
N GLY A 58 -7.36 -2.10 -2.95
CA GLY A 58 -7.48 -0.66 -3.08
C GLY A 58 -7.97 -0.27 -4.47
N ALA A 59 -8.92 0.66 -4.52
CA ALA A 59 -9.56 1.07 -5.76
C ALA A 59 -9.30 2.53 -6.12
N GLY A 60 -9.81 2.92 -7.29
CA GLY A 60 -9.59 4.22 -7.90
C GLY A 60 -10.29 5.38 -7.21
N SER A 61 -10.16 6.58 -7.81
CA SER A 61 -10.58 7.88 -7.25
C SER A 61 -12.09 8.01 -6.96
N LYS A 62 -12.92 7.20 -7.58
CA LYS A 62 -14.38 7.19 -7.32
C LYS A 62 -14.76 6.32 -6.10
N ASP A 63 -13.88 5.43 -5.65
CA ASP A 63 -14.09 4.53 -4.52
C ASP A 63 -13.33 4.97 -3.27
N ARG A 64 -12.03 5.25 -3.42
CA ARG A 64 -11.13 5.74 -2.36
C ARG A 64 -11.21 4.95 -1.06
N LYS A 65 -11.34 3.61 -1.15
CA LYS A 65 -11.43 2.72 0.01
C LYS A 65 -10.40 1.60 -0.10
N ILE A 66 -9.71 1.38 1.01
CA ILE A 66 -8.97 0.14 1.25
C ILE A 66 -9.94 -0.82 1.91
N ARG A 67 -10.14 -2.00 1.35
CA ARG A 67 -11.03 -3.03 1.90
C ARG A 67 -10.24 -4.25 2.33
N PHE A 68 -10.63 -4.79 3.48
CA PHE A 68 -10.08 -6.01 4.07
C PHE A 68 -11.09 -7.15 3.90
N TRP A 69 -10.65 -8.24 3.30
CA TRP A 69 -11.52 -9.37 2.95
C TRP A 69 -11.02 -10.67 3.58
N HIS A 70 -11.97 -11.47 4.02
CA HIS A 70 -11.68 -12.84 4.44
C HIS A 70 -11.84 -13.78 3.24
N THR A 71 -10.75 -14.34 2.73
CA THR A 71 -10.75 -15.07 1.44
C THR A 71 -11.37 -16.46 1.50
N LYS A 72 -11.52 -17.05 2.70
CA LYS A 72 -12.22 -18.33 2.83
C LYS A 72 -13.74 -18.20 2.75
N THR A 73 -14.29 -17.04 3.08
CA THR A 73 -15.73 -16.78 3.09
C THR A 73 -16.17 -15.76 2.05
N GLY A 74 -15.24 -15.02 1.44
CA GLY A 74 -15.52 -13.93 0.52
C GLY A 74 -16.16 -12.69 1.18
N THR A 75 -16.12 -12.60 2.53
CA THR A 75 -16.78 -11.53 3.28
C THR A 75 -15.87 -10.33 3.48
N LEU A 76 -16.46 -9.13 3.43
CA LEU A 76 -15.80 -7.89 3.84
C LEU A 76 -15.65 -7.89 5.37
N ILE A 77 -14.40 -7.79 5.85
CA ILE A 77 -14.09 -7.67 7.27
C ILE A 77 -14.25 -6.22 7.70
N ASP A 78 -13.59 -5.30 6.94
CA ASP A 78 -13.50 -3.90 7.30
C ASP A 78 -13.07 -3.03 6.11
N SER A 79 -13.11 -1.71 6.29
CA SER A 79 -12.62 -0.76 5.29
C SER A 79 -12.01 0.49 5.92
N ILE A 80 -11.08 1.13 5.20
CA ILE A 80 -10.52 2.44 5.51
C ILE A 80 -10.89 3.39 4.37
N GLU A 81 -11.46 4.53 4.69
CA GLU A 81 -11.63 5.63 3.73
C GLU A 81 -10.30 6.37 3.56
N THR A 82 -9.95 6.70 2.33
CA THR A 82 -8.69 7.33 1.98
C THR A 82 -8.92 8.61 1.20
N GLU A 83 -7.92 9.50 1.22
CA GLU A 83 -8.01 10.81 0.57
C GLU A 83 -7.84 10.74 -0.95
N GLY A 84 -7.32 9.62 -1.46
CA GLY A 84 -6.99 9.51 -2.87
C GLY A 84 -7.14 8.12 -3.46
N GLN A 85 -6.84 8.03 -4.74
CA GLN A 85 -6.75 6.77 -5.46
C GLN A 85 -5.63 5.92 -4.89
N ILE A 86 -5.90 4.68 -4.54
CA ILE A 86 -4.88 3.73 -4.08
C ILE A 86 -4.15 3.17 -5.30
N THR A 87 -2.84 3.34 -5.37
CA THR A 87 -2.00 2.85 -6.48
C THR A 87 -1.26 1.58 -6.15
N SER A 88 -0.85 1.41 -4.88
CA SER A 88 -0.22 0.18 -4.40
C SER A 88 -0.56 -0.06 -2.93
N LEU A 89 -0.50 -1.32 -2.52
CA LEU A 89 -0.65 -1.77 -1.14
C LEU A 89 0.48 -2.74 -0.83
N ILE A 90 1.18 -2.54 0.28
CA ILE A 90 2.32 -3.36 0.68
C ILE A 90 2.22 -3.65 2.17
N TRP A 91 2.22 -4.94 2.53
CA TRP A 91 2.29 -5.37 3.91
C TRP A 91 3.74 -5.44 4.41
N SER A 92 3.97 -5.00 5.64
CA SER A 92 5.21 -5.31 6.33
C SER A 92 5.28 -6.80 6.67
N LYS A 93 6.45 -7.41 6.54
CA LYS A 93 6.68 -8.78 7.01
C LYS A 93 7.02 -8.85 8.50
N SER A 94 7.63 -7.80 9.03
CA SER A 94 8.11 -7.73 10.41
C SER A 94 7.13 -7.07 11.38
N CYS A 95 6.36 -6.10 10.89
CA CYS A 95 5.41 -5.33 11.68
C CYS A 95 3.99 -5.58 11.16
N LYS A 96 2.99 -5.48 12.05
CA LYS A 96 1.59 -5.52 11.63
C LYS A 96 1.16 -4.19 11.03
N GLN A 97 1.74 -3.84 9.89
CA GLN A 97 1.51 -2.57 9.22
C GLN A 97 1.27 -2.76 7.72
N LEU A 98 0.46 -1.85 7.17
CA LEU A 98 0.11 -1.78 5.77
C LEU A 98 0.51 -0.40 5.23
N VAL A 99 1.28 -0.38 4.16
CA VAL A 99 1.58 0.83 3.39
C VAL A 99 0.59 0.93 2.24
N ALA A 100 0.01 2.12 2.06
CA ALA A 100 -0.75 2.49 0.88
C ALA A 100 -0.07 3.68 0.19
N SER A 101 0.12 3.59 -1.12
CA SER A 101 0.55 4.72 -1.95
C SER A 101 -0.63 5.29 -2.74
N PHE A 102 -0.59 6.61 -2.98
CA PHE A 102 -1.70 7.34 -3.54
C PHE A 102 -1.36 8.03 -4.86
N GLY A 103 -2.28 7.90 -5.81
CA GLY A 103 -2.26 8.60 -7.08
C GLY A 103 -2.94 9.96 -6.96
N PHE A 104 -4.14 10.07 -7.56
CA PHE A 104 -4.92 11.29 -7.43
C PHE A 104 -5.53 11.38 -6.03
N SER A 105 -5.20 12.43 -5.29
CA SER A 105 -5.95 12.88 -4.12
C SER A 105 -6.82 14.06 -4.50
N THR A 106 -7.99 14.21 -3.88
CA THR A 106 -8.69 15.49 -3.93
C THR A 106 -7.90 16.47 -3.09
N PRO A 107 -7.58 17.67 -3.61
CA PRO A 107 -6.97 18.70 -2.77
C PRO A 107 -7.87 18.95 -1.56
N ASP A 108 -7.31 18.94 -0.38
CA ASP A 108 -8.01 19.49 0.79
C ASP A 108 -8.39 20.93 0.49
N VAL A 109 -9.63 21.31 0.81
CA VAL A 109 -10.20 22.64 0.55
C VAL A 109 -9.38 23.75 1.25
N HIS A 110 -8.50 23.38 2.17
CA HIS A 110 -7.67 24.29 2.97
C HIS A 110 -6.18 24.31 2.64
N ASP A 111 -5.67 23.40 1.78
CA ASP A 111 -4.23 23.30 1.49
C ASP A 111 -4.03 22.86 0.03
N ASN A 112 -4.21 23.83 -0.87
CA ASN A 112 -4.38 23.62 -2.33
C ASN A 112 -3.20 22.96 -3.06
N ASP A 113 -2.06 22.74 -2.42
CA ASP A 113 -0.85 22.25 -3.09
C ASP A 113 -0.22 21.00 -2.48
N LYS A 114 -0.83 20.40 -1.45
CA LYS A 114 -0.27 19.21 -0.80
C LYS A 114 -1.01 17.93 -1.22
N SER A 115 -0.26 16.93 -1.62
CA SER A 115 -0.78 15.60 -1.93
C SER A 115 -0.14 14.54 -1.03
N VAL A 116 -0.94 13.59 -0.56
CA VAL A 116 -0.42 12.42 0.15
C VAL A 116 0.14 11.44 -0.86
N LEU A 117 1.43 11.15 -0.75
CA LEU A 117 2.07 10.15 -1.60
C LEU A 117 1.97 8.74 -1.01
N LEU A 118 2.12 8.64 0.31
CA LEU A 118 2.17 7.37 1.01
C LEU A 118 1.64 7.53 2.43
N GLN A 119 0.96 6.51 2.92
CA GLN A 119 0.49 6.42 4.31
C GLN A 119 0.66 5.02 4.85
N VAL A 120 1.10 4.93 6.10
CA VAL A 120 1.28 3.67 6.82
C VAL A 120 0.16 3.53 7.85
N TYR A 121 -0.49 2.39 7.84
CA TYR A 121 -1.54 2.03 8.79
C TYR A 121 -1.10 0.88 9.67
N SER A 122 -1.40 0.94 10.96
CA SER A 122 -1.30 -0.23 11.84
C SER A 122 -2.46 -1.19 11.59
N TYR A 123 -2.27 -2.46 11.86
CA TYR A 123 -3.31 -3.49 11.77
C TYR A 123 -3.35 -4.28 13.09
N PRO A 124 -4.53 -4.57 13.65
CA PRO A 124 -5.88 -4.42 13.07
C PRO A 124 -6.56 -3.05 13.33
N ASP A 125 -6.01 -2.19 14.18
CA ASP A 125 -6.65 -0.96 14.66
C ASP A 125 -6.73 0.17 13.63
N LYS A 126 -6.07 0.02 12.48
CA LYS A 126 -6.14 0.92 11.31
C LYS A 126 -5.72 2.37 11.59
N ARG A 127 -4.96 2.60 12.67
CA ARG A 127 -4.43 3.93 12.96
C ARG A 127 -3.35 4.32 11.96
N THR A 128 -3.31 5.59 11.61
CA THR A 128 -2.20 6.13 10.83
C THR A 128 -0.94 6.18 11.69
N VAL A 129 0.09 5.48 11.24
CA VAL A 129 1.41 5.45 11.90
C VAL A 129 2.27 6.59 11.37
N THR A 130 2.32 6.74 10.05
CA THR A 130 3.06 7.85 9.41
C THR A 130 2.42 8.19 8.07
N ARG A 131 2.73 9.40 7.59
CA ARG A 131 2.18 9.96 6.36
C ARG A 131 3.24 10.79 5.65
N ILE A 132 3.45 10.56 4.38
CA ILE A 132 4.37 11.29 3.54
C ILE A 132 3.57 12.18 2.60
N ILE A 133 3.80 13.48 2.69
CA ILE A 133 3.08 14.51 1.96
C ILE A 133 4.07 15.19 1.02
N ALA A 134 3.69 15.37 -0.24
CA ALA A 134 4.43 16.21 -1.17
C ALA A 134 3.97 17.66 -1.08
N SER A 135 4.90 18.57 -1.29
CA SER A 135 4.64 20.04 -1.32
C SER A 135 3.95 20.50 -2.60
N THR A 136 3.81 19.64 -3.59
CA THR A 136 3.19 19.92 -4.89
C THR A 136 2.20 18.81 -5.25
N SER A 137 1.37 19.01 -6.27
CA SER A 137 0.39 18.03 -6.75
C SER A 137 1.02 16.79 -7.40
N MET A 138 1.94 16.14 -6.70
CA MET A 138 2.61 14.91 -7.12
C MET A 138 1.74 13.69 -6.88
N ARG A 139 1.99 12.63 -7.64
CA ARG A 139 1.26 11.37 -7.57
C ARG A 139 2.22 10.21 -7.49
N ALA A 140 1.96 9.27 -6.58
CA ALA A 140 2.62 7.98 -6.65
C ALA A 140 2.00 7.15 -7.78
N LEU A 141 2.81 6.69 -8.70
CA LEU A 141 2.39 5.87 -9.83
C LEU A 141 2.39 4.40 -9.50
N SER A 142 3.41 3.97 -8.77
CA SER A 142 3.60 2.59 -8.32
C SER A 142 4.53 2.59 -7.13
N SER A 143 4.47 1.55 -6.32
CA SER A 143 5.46 1.30 -5.27
C SER A 143 5.87 -0.17 -5.22
N SER A 144 7.08 -0.39 -4.74
CA SER A 144 7.65 -1.71 -4.51
C SER A 144 8.39 -1.70 -3.18
N ILE A 145 8.73 -2.88 -2.68
CA ILE A 145 9.50 -3.06 -1.45
C ILE A 145 10.90 -3.57 -1.78
N SER A 146 11.90 -3.12 -1.04
CA SER A 146 13.27 -3.60 -1.15
C SER A 146 13.38 -5.09 -0.79
N SER A 147 14.45 -5.74 -1.23
CA SER A 147 14.73 -7.15 -0.90
C SER A 147 14.87 -7.38 0.62
N ASN A 148 15.29 -6.39 1.37
CA ASN A 148 15.43 -6.43 2.82
C ASN A 148 14.12 -6.16 3.57
N TYR A 149 13.02 -5.83 2.85
CA TYR A 149 11.69 -5.53 3.41
C TYR A 149 11.67 -4.35 4.40
N ASP A 150 12.59 -3.41 4.29
CA ASP A 150 12.71 -2.24 5.16
C ASP A 150 12.40 -0.91 4.44
N THR A 151 12.64 -0.87 3.14
CA THR A 151 12.55 0.34 2.32
C THR A 151 11.45 0.21 1.28
N ILE A 152 10.61 1.23 1.17
CA ILE A 152 9.63 1.38 0.10
C ILE A 152 10.21 2.26 -1.01
N VAL A 153 10.17 1.75 -2.22
CA VAL A 153 10.55 2.47 -3.44
C VAL A 153 9.30 3.00 -4.11
N LEU A 154 9.25 4.27 -4.41
CA LEU A 154 8.10 4.97 -4.96
C LEU A 154 8.45 5.62 -6.29
N ALA A 155 7.73 5.26 -7.35
CA ALA A 155 7.78 5.97 -8.63
C ALA A 155 6.79 7.14 -8.61
N ILE A 156 7.27 8.36 -8.87
CA ILE A 156 6.50 9.60 -8.76
C ILE A 156 6.24 10.19 -10.15
N SER A 157 5.17 10.97 -10.27
CA SER A 157 4.76 11.60 -11.54
C SER A 157 5.69 12.70 -12.04
N ASP A 158 6.63 13.16 -11.23
CA ASP A 158 7.69 14.11 -11.59
C ASP A 158 8.91 13.44 -12.25
N GLN A 159 8.79 12.16 -12.61
CA GLN A 159 9.85 11.32 -13.19
C GLN A 159 10.96 10.95 -12.19
N SER A 160 10.75 11.17 -10.89
CA SER A 160 11.67 10.77 -9.83
C SER A 160 11.31 9.39 -9.25
N VAL A 161 12.31 8.73 -8.67
CA VAL A 161 12.16 7.55 -7.84
C VAL A 161 12.61 7.91 -6.43
N ARG A 162 11.73 7.72 -5.45
CA ARG A 162 12.02 8.04 -4.06
C ARG A 162 12.06 6.79 -3.20
N LEU A 163 12.99 6.74 -2.27
CA LEU A 163 13.18 5.65 -1.34
C LEU A 163 12.83 6.10 0.08
N TYR A 164 11.98 5.34 0.74
CA TYR A 164 11.55 5.62 2.11
C TYR A 164 11.83 4.43 3.01
N ASN A 165 12.73 4.62 3.96
CA ASN A 165 13.11 3.60 4.93
C ASN A 165 12.08 3.57 6.06
N ILE A 166 11.03 2.76 5.91
CA ILE A 166 9.86 2.77 6.81
C ILE A 166 10.04 1.75 7.94
N TRP A 167 10.63 0.59 7.67
CA TRP A 167 10.70 -0.53 8.61
C TRP A 167 12.12 -0.92 9.00
N LYS A 168 13.06 0.02 8.94
CA LYS A 168 14.45 -0.27 9.35
C LYS A 168 14.45 -0.74 10.79
N ALA A 169 14.95 -1.95 11.03
CA ALA A 169 15.20 -2.44 12.36
C ALA A 169 16.31 -1.58 13.00
N SER A 170 15.94 -0.62 13.83
CA SER A 170 16.88 -0.11 14.80
C SER A 170 17.14 -1.24 15.81
N HIS A 171 18.38 -1.53 16.11
CA HIS A 171 18.78 -2.63 16.99
C HIS A 171 18.17 -2.62 18.40
N ASN A 172 17.28 -1.66 18.74
CA ASN A 172 16.73 -1.45 20.08
C ASN A 172 15.23 -1.12 20.14
N PHE A 173 14.44 -1.31 19.07
CA PHE A 173 13.01 -1.00 19.14
C PHE A 173 12.16 -2.23 18.79
N SER A 174 11.51 -2.78 19.81
CA SER A 174 10.36 -3.66 19.63
C SER A 174 9.29 -2.91 18.83
N CYS A 175 8.60 -3.61 17.91
CA CYS A 175 7.49 -3.09 17.12
C CYS A 175 6.28 -2.80 18.03
N GLY A 176 6.44 -1.85 18.95
CA GLY A 176 5.40 -1.33 19.83
C GLY A 176 4.85 -0.04 19.26
N SER A 177 3.58 0.21 19.51
CA SER A 177 2.87 1.42 19.15
C SER A 177 3.69 2.67 19.49
N PHE A 178 4.18 3.36 18.46
CA PHE A 178 4.86 4.62 18.64
C PHE A 178 3.84 5.76 18.76
N GLU A 179 3.62 6.23 19.94
CA GLU A 179 3.14 7.57 20.18
C GLU A 179 4.35 8.52 20.08
N GLY A 180 4.33 9.40 19.08
CA GLY A 180 5.24 10.55 19.01
C GLY A 180 6.36 10.49 17.96
N GLY A 181 6.14 11.15 16.91
CA GLY A 181 6.88 12.16 16.19
C GLY A 181 8.38 12.05 15.85
N ILE A 182 9.04 10.91 15.96
CA ILE A 182 10.49 10.83 15.69
C ILE A 182 10.82 10.30 14.27
N PHE A 183 9.84 9.77 13.57
CA PHE A 183 10.06 9.18 12.24
C PHE A 183 10.02 10.19 11.09
N GLY A 184 9.60 11.41 11.33
CA GLY A 184 9.55 12.45 10.28
C GLY A 184 10.93 12.86 9.77
N SER A 185 11.93 12.96 10.65
CA SER A 185 13.25 13.44 10.29
C SER A 185 14.06 12.44 9.45
N ASN A 186 14.04 11.17 9.79
CA ASN A 186 14.83 10.16 9.07
C ASN A 186 14.31 9.85 7.65
N ILE A 187 13.05 10.13 7.39
CA ILE A 187 12.46 9.95 6.06
C ILE A 187 12.80 11.16 5.17
N ILE A 188 12.89 12.35 5.76
CA ILE A 188 13.24 13.59 5.07
C ILE A 188 14.74 13.62 4.72
N ASP A 189 15.59 13.14 5.63
CA ASP A 189 17.05 13.13 5.43
C ASP A 189 17.50 12.22 4.27
N LEU A 190 16.70 11.19 3.93
CA LEU A 190 16.96 10.34 2.76
C LEU A 190 16.63 11.05 1.44
N ASP A 191 15.69 11.99 1.44
CA ASP A 191 15.33 12.78 0.27
C ASP A 191 16.41 13.84 -0.03
N GLU A 192 17.04 14.42 1.00
CA GLU A 192 18.16 15.36 0.86
C GLU A 192 19.48 14.67 0.47
N GLY A 193 19.74 13.44 0.95
CA GLY A 193 20.96 12.69 0.64
C GLY A 193 21.03 12.14 -0.78
N ILE A 194 19.92 12.05 -1.48
CA ILE A 194 19.88 11.57 -2.87
C ILE A 194 20.25 12.66 -3.87
N HIS A 195 20.10 13.93 -3.51
CA HIS A 195 20.43 15.03 -4.42
C HIS A 195 21.93 15.23 -4.66
N ASP A 196 22.78 14.75 -3.75
CA ASP A 196 24.25 15.01 -3.84
C ASP A 196 25.08 13.82 -4.37
N SER A 197 24.56 12.61 -4.56
CA SER A 197 25.39 11.45 -4.90
C SER A 197 24.86 10.41 -5.89
N PHE A 198 23.65 10.55 -6.40
CA PHE A 198 23.15 9.61 -7.44
C PHE A 198 22.60 10.38 -8.64
N GLU A 199 23.12 10.08 -9.84
CA GLU A 199 22.55 10.52 -11.10
C GLU A 199 21.09 10.07 -11.18
N VAL A 200 20.20 11.04 -11.36
CA VAL A 200 18.79 10.79 -11.69
C VAL A 200 18.75 9.98 -12.98
N ILE A 201 18.35 8.73 -12.90
CA ILE A 201 18.07 7.93 -14.08
C ILE A 201 16.83 8.58 -14.74
N ARG A 202 17.09 9.25 -15.86
CA ARG A 202 16.07 9.85 -16.72
C ARG A 202 15.48 8.80 -17.66
#